data_a44cc0d8e90be8c83130e46690a2293d
#
_entry.id   a44cc0d8e90be8c83130e46690a2293d
#
_cell.length_a   1.000
_cell.length_b   1.000
_cell.length_c   1.000
_cell.angle_alpha   90.00
_cell.angle_beta   90.00
_cell.angle_gamma   90.00
#
_symmetry.space_group_name_H-M   'P 1'
#
loop_
_entity.id
_entity.type
_entity.pdbx_description
1 polymer ?
#
loop_
_entity_poly.entity_id
_entity_poly.type
_entity_poly.pdbx_seq_one_letter_code
_entity_poly.pdbx_strand_id
1 'polypeptide(L)'
;MTGPEATGPATPSAHPDAPEAAQALLAALRERSWSVATAESLTGGQVVAALVDVPGASRSVRGGVVAYATDAKASVLGVDADLLAAHGAVHPGVARQMAERVRGVLGADVGLSTTGVAGPDPQDGFSPGTVHIAVATPAGTVVRTLALVGDRAGIRAATCAAVLREAVDAVRSADAPGGPGTPEGPSALGIT
;
A
#
# COMPACT_ATOMS: atom_id res chain seq x y z
N MET A 1 15.53 -48.23 9.22
CA MET A 1 14.93 -47.22 10.14
C MET A 1 15.77 -45.98 10.05
N THR A 2 15.43 -45.08 9.15
CA THR A 2 16.05 -43.75 9.00
C THR A 2 15.13 -42.75 9.68
N GLY A 3 15.63 -42.11 10.75
CA GLY A 3 14.91 -41.10 11.51
C GLY A 3 14.69 -39.81 10.71
N PRO A 4 13.73 -38.98 11.07
CA PRO A 4 13.46 -37.72 10.39
C PRO A 4 14.61 -36.73 10.61
N GLU A 5 15.09 -36.15 9.51
CA GLU A 5 16.01 -35.01 9.54
C GLU A 5 15.36 -33.83 10.27
N ALA A 6 16.05 -33.33 11.28
CA ALA A 6 15.68 -32.14 11.98
C ALA A 6 15.91 -30.91 11.07
N THR A 7 14.84 -30.29 10.63
CA THR A 7 14.88 -28.95 10.01
C THR A 7 15.40 -27.95 11.04
N GLY A 8 16.59 -27.42 10.79
CA GLY A 8 17.17 -26.35 11.61
C GLY A 8 16.32 -25.09 11.60
N PRO A 9 16.47 -24.21 12.63
CA PRO A 9 15.70 -22.97 12.71
C PRO A 9 16.01 -22.08 11.50
N ALA A 10 14.94 -21.61 10.82
CA ALA A 10 15.05 -20.64 9.75
C ALA A 10 15.71 -19.37 10.30
N THR A 11 16.74 -18.89 9.64
CA THR A 11 17.41 -17.62 9.96
C THR A 11 16.38 -16.48 9.81
N PRO A 12 16.17 -15.64 10.83
CA PRO A 12 15.24 -14.51 10.70
C PRO A 12 15.70 -13.61 9.55
N SER A 13 14.83 -13.35 8.58
CA SER A 13 15.11 -12.36 7.54
C SER A 13 15.26 -10.99 8.20
N ALA A 14 16.21 -10.18 7.72
CA ALA A 14 16.51 -8.84 8.26
C ALA A 14 15.38 -7.82 8.05
N HIS A 15 14.20 -8.25 7.67
CA HIS A 15 13.03 -7.42 7.41
C HIS A 15 11.85 -7.93 8.25
N PRO A 16 11.13 -7.04 8.97
CA PRO A 16 9.94 -7.43 9.72
C PRO A 16 8.94 -8.11 8.78
N ASP A 17 8.39 -9.23 9.23
CA ASP A 17 7.35 -9.93 8.51
C ASP A 17 6.08 -9.06 8.39
N ALA A 18 5.18 -9.36 7.46
CA ALA A 18 3.95 -8.60 7.25
C ALA A 18 3.13 -8.35 8.55
N PRO A 19 3.01 -9.30 9.49
CA PRO A 19 2.33 -9.08 10.77
C PRO A 19 2.94 -7.95 11.62
N GLU A 20 4.27 -7.89 11.74
CA GLU A 20 4.96 -6.83 12.49
C GLU A 20 4.77 -5.46 11.83
N ALA A 21 4.89 -5.39 10.50
CA ALA A 21 4.67 -4.16 9.76
C ALA A 21 3.20 -3.69 9.86
N ALA A 22 2.23 -4.62 9.84
CA ALA A 22 0.82 -4.29 10.04
C ALA A 22 0.55 -3.71 11.44
N GLN A 23 1.13 -4.29 12.50
CA GLN A 23 1.02 -3.77 13.86
C GLN A 23 1.62 -2.37 13.97
N ALA A 24 2.83 -2.16 13.40
CA ALA A 24 3.50 -0.86 13.41
C ALA A 24 2.71 0.20 12.64
N LEU A 25 2.12 -0.16 11.49
CA LEU A 25 1.28 0.75 10.70
C LEU A 25 0.02 1.15 11.49
N LEU A 26 -0.69 0.19 12.07
CA LEU A 26 -1.91 0.49 12.84
C LEU A 26 -1.61 1.34 14.10
N ALA A 27 -0.44 1.18 14.70
CA ALA A 27 0.02 2.05 15.79
C ALA A 27 0.22 3.49 15.29
N ALA A 28 0.99 3.67 14.20
CA ALA A 28 1.24 4.98 13.61
C ALA A 28 -0.04 5.69 13.13
N LEU A 29 -0.98 4.94 12.55
CA LEU A 29 -2.29 5.47 12.14
C LEU A 29 -3.12 5.97 13.33
N ARG A 30 -3.12 5.21 14.44
CA ARG A 30 -3.83 5.61 15.66
C ARG A 30 -3.29 6.91 16.28
N GLU A 31 -1.97 7.08 16.28
CA GLU A 31 -1.33 8.32 16.76
C GLU A 31 -1.80 9.55 15.98
N ARG A 32 -2.11 9.38 14.69
CA ARG A 32 -2.60 10.44 13.81
C ARG A 32 -4.12 10.51 13.69
N SER A 33 -4.84 9.60 14.31
CA SER A 33 -6.29 9.42 14.10
C SER A 33 -6.66 9.19 12.63
N TRP A 34 -5.78 8.52 11.88
CA TRP A 34 -5.97 8.23 10.47
C TRP A 34 -6.50 6.82 10.24
N SER A 35 -7.23 6.70 9.14
CA SER A 35 -7.77 5.45 8.62
C SER A 35 -7.02 4.98 7.37
N VAL A 36 -7.08 3.68 7.06
CA VAL A 36 -6.42 3.05 5.92
C VAL A 36 -7.36 2.18 5.11
N ALA A 37 -7.16 2.18 3.79
CA ALA A 37 -7.79 1.29 2.83
C ALA A 37 -6.76 0.67 1.88
N THR A 38 -7.03 -0.51 1.33
CA THR A 38 -6.15 -1.20 0.39
C THR A 38 -6.79 -1.38 -0.98
N ALA A 39 -5.99 -1.27 -2.04
CA ALA A 39 -6.33 -1.60 -3.42
C ALA A 39 -5.35 -2.66 -3.94
N GLU A 40 -5.79 -3.89 -4.04
CA GLU A 40 -4.92 -5.03 -4.29
C GLU A 40 -5.15 -5.66 -5.66
N SER A 41 -4.04 -6.00 -6.35
CA SER A 41 -4.08 -6.83 -7.53
C SER A 41 -3.38 -8.18 -7.23
N LEU A 42 -2.07 -8.30 -7.45
CA LEU A 42 -1.37 -9.58 -7.31
C LEU A 42 -1.41 -10.17 -5.89
N THR A 43 -1.55 -9.35 -4.86
CA THR A 43 -1.63 -9.81 -3.46
C THR A 43 -2.97 -10.44 -3.12
N GLY A 44 -4.05 -10.06 -3.83
CA GLY A 44 -5.34 -10.75 -3.78
C GLY A 44 -5.99 -10.79 -2.39
N GLY A 45 -5.89 -9.69 -1.63
CA GLY A 45 -6.47 -9.56 -0.29
C GLY A 45 -5.49 -9.83 0.86
N GLN A 46 -4.23 -10.19 0.59
CA GLN A 46 -3.25 -10.46 1.66
C GLN A 46 -2.91 -9.22 2.49
N VAL A 47 -2.92 -8.01 1.87
CA VAL A 47 -2.59 -6.79 2.59
C VAL A 47 -3.69 -6.43 3.58
N VAL A 48 -4.94 -6.44 3.14
CA VAL A 48 -6.07 -6.18 4.05
C VAL A 48 -6.19 -7.29 5.10
N ALA A 49 -5.96 -8.56 4.74
CA ALA A 49 -5.96 -9.67 5.69
C ALA A 49 -4.92 -9.45 6.81
N ALA A 50 -3.68 -9.14 6.45
CA ALA A 50 -2.62 -8.86 7.42
C ALA A 50 -2.97 -7.69 8.37
N LEU A 51 -3.68 -6.68 7.89
CA LEU A 51 -4.14 -5.57 8.73
C LEU A 51 -5.26 -5.99 9.69
N VAL A 52 -6.26 -6.77 9.21
CA VAL A 52 -7.40 -7.16 10.06
C VAL A 52 -7.06 -8.24 11.07
N ASP A 53 -5.98 -8.99 10.86
CA ASP A 53 -5.45 -9.96 11.82
C ASP A 53 -4.92 -9.28 13.11
N VAL A 54 -4.64 -7.99 13.07
CA VAL A 54 -4.16 -7.24 14.24
C VAL A 54 -5.33 -6.85 15.14
N PRO A 55 -5.32 -7.22 16.44
CA PRO A 55 -6.37 -6.83 17.37
C PRO A 55 -6.60 -5.31 17.40
N GLY A 56 -7.85 -4.89 17.27
CA GLY A 56 -8.23 -3.47 17.24
C GLY A 56 -8.05 -2.79 15.88
N ALA A 57 -7.85 -3.53 14.80
CA ALA A 57 -7.76 -3.04 13.42
C ALA A 57 -8.98 -2.20 13.00
N SER A 58 -10.18 -2.54 13.48
CA SER A 58 -11.43 -1.84 13.15
C SER A 58 -11.46 -0.34 13.49
N ARG A 59 -10.52 0.12 14.30
CA ARG A 59 -10.39 1.57 14.64
C ARG A 59 -9.77 2.38 13.48
N SER A 60 -8.98 1.73 12.62
CA SER A 60 -8.24 2.40 11.54
C SER A 60 -8.51 1.79 10.17
N VAL A 61 -8.82 0.50 10.05
CA VAL A 61 -9.03 -0.16 8.76
C VAL A 61 -10.45 0.09 8.25
N ARG A 62 -10.54 0.68 7.06
CA ARG A 62 -11.82 0.92 6.36
C ARG A 62 -12.22 -0.27 5.50
N GLY A 63 -11.26 -1.04 5.02
CA GLY A 63 -11.46 -2.19 4.16
C GLY A 63 -10.44 -2.29 3.03
N GLY A 64 -10.70 -3.18 2.08
CA GLY A 64 -9.87 -3.37 0.90
C GLY A 64 -10.67 -3.74 -0.33
N VAL A 65 -10.19 -3.30 -1.49
CA VAL A 65 -10.71 -3.64 -2.81
C VAL A 65 -9.69 -4.54 -3.51
N VAL A 66 -10.10 -5.74 -3.91
CA VAL A 66 -9.31 -6.61 -4.77
C VAL A 66 -9.75 -6.40 -6.21
N ALA A 67 -9.03 -5.54 -6.93
CA ALA A 67 -9.25 -5.26 -8.35
C ALA A 67 -8.28 -6.11 -9.20
N TYR A 68 -8.53 -7.42 -9.29
CA TYR A 68 -7.60 -8.36 -9.91
C TYR A 68 -7.57 -8.23 -11.43
N ALA A 69 -8.72 -8.17 -12.08
CA ALA A 69 -8.84 -7.93 -13.51
C ALA A 69 -8.49 -6.47 -13.86
N THR A 70 -8.01 -6.24 -15.09
CA THR A 70 -7.59 -4.90 -15.54
C THR A 70 -8.78 -3.94 -15.60
N ASP A 71 -9.91 -4.38 -16.12
CA ASP A 71 -11.15 -3.61 -16.22
C ASP A 71 -11.77 -3.28 -14.84
N ALA A 72 -11.57 -4.15 -13.83
CA ALA A 72 -11.99 -3.88 -12.47
C ALA A 72 -11.23 -2.70 -11.85
N LYS A 73 -9.99 -2.44 -12.26
CA LYS A 73 -9.22 -1.28 -11.82
C LYS A 73 -9.87 0.03 -12.29
N ALA A 74 -10.42 0.04 -13.50
CA ALA A 74 -11.16 1.19 -14.02
C ALA A 74 -12.55 1.29 -13.40
N SER A 75 -13.34 0.20 -13.46
CA SER A 75 -14.76 0.24 -13.10
C SER A 75 -15.02 0.39 -11.60
N VAL A 76 -14.16 -0.18 -10.74
CA VAL A 76 -14.34 -0.14 -9.28
C VAL A 76 -13.54 0.97 -8.62
N LEU A 77 -12.26 1.14 -9.03
CA LEU A 77 -11.37 2.13 -8.42
C LEU A 77 -11.32 3.45 -9.20
N GLY A 78 -11.79 3.48 -10.46
CA GLY A 78 -11.71 4.67 -11.29
C GLY A 78 -10.30 4.97 -11.81
N VAL A 79 -9.45 3.94 -11.94
CA VAL A 79 -8.15 4.09 -12.62
C VAL A 79 -8.40 4.48 -14.07
N ASP A 80 -7.61 5.41 -14.58
CA ASP A 80 -7.71 5.95 -15.93
C ASP A 80 -7.63 4.83 -16.97
N ALA A 81 -8.68 4.73 -17.81
CA ALA A 81 -8.79 3.72 -18.84
C ALA A 81 -7.72 3.89 -19.94
N ASP A 82 -7.35 5.12 -20.27
CA ASP A 82 -6.31 5.40 -21.27
C ASP A 82 -4.93 4.98 -20.74
N LEU A 83 -4.65 5.19 -19.46
CA LEU A 83 -3.44 4.69 -18.81
C LEU A 83 -3.37 3.16 -18.88
N LEU A 84 -4.47 2.48 -18.57
CA LEU A 84 -4.55 1.02 -18.62
C LEU A 84 -4.42 0.49 -20.06
N ALA A 85 -5.03 1.15 -21.03
CA ALA A 85 -4.94 0.77 -22.44
C ALA A 85 -3.52 0.96 -23.01
N ALA A 86 -2.84 2.03 -22.62
CA ALA A 86 -1.50 2.35 -23.12
C ALA A 86 -0.39 1.52 -22.49
N HIS A 87 -0.52 1.14 -21.19
CA HIS A 87 0.58 0.58 -20.40
C HIS A 87 0.26 -0.75 -19.71
N GLY A 88 -0.97 -1.24 -19.81
CA GLY A 88 -1.41 -2.42 -19.06
C GLY A 88 -1.57 -2.15 -17.57
N ALA A 89 -1.83 -3.23 -16.82
CA ALA A 89 -2.06 -3.15 -15.38
C ALA A 89 -0.76 -3.05 -14.55
N VAL A 90 0.37 -3.47 -15.12
CA VAL A 90 1.68 -3.51 -14.44
C VAL A 90 2.45 -2.22 -14.73
N HIS A 91 2.05 -1.13 -14.05
CA HIS A 91 2.66 0.19 -14.29
C HIS A 91 2.64 1.02 -13.00
N PRO A 92 3.71 1.83 -12.72
CA PRO A 92 3.78 2.63 -11.49
C PRO A 92 2.67 3.69 -11.40
N GLY A 93 2.22 4.25 -12.53
CA GLY A 93 1.07 5.16 -12.59
C GLY A 93 -0.24 4.49 -12.19
N VAL A 94 -0.42 3.21 -12.54
CA VAL A 94 -1.59 2.40 -12.12
C VAL A 94 -1.55 2.18 -10.60
N ALA A 95 -0.40 1.80 -10.03
CA ALA A 95 -0.25 1.68 -8.59
C ALA A 95 -0.58 3.00 -7.88
N ARG A 96 -0.05 4.13 -8.38
CA ARG A 96 -0.36 5.46 -7.85
C ARG A 96 -1.86 5.71 -7.80
N GLN A 97 -2.53 5.58 -8.94
CA GLN A 97 -3.96 5.85 -9.02
C GLN A 97 -4.79 4.89 -8.16
N MET A 98 -4.43 3.61 -8.09
CA MET A 98 -5.10 2.64 -7.20
C MET A 98 -5.04 3.11 -5.74
N ALA A 99 -3.87 3.53 -5.25
CA ALA A 99 -3.70 4.02 -3.88
C ALA A 99 -4.49 5.32 -3.61
N GLU A 100 -4.45 6.26 -4.54
CA GLU A 100 -5.17 7.54 -4.42
C GLU A 100 -6.68 7.35 -4.46
N ARG A 101 -7.16 6.51 -5.37
CA ARG A 101 -8.59 6.31 -5.60
C ARG A 101 -9.26 5.50 -4.50
N VAL A 102 -8.61 4.47 -3.94
CA VAL A 102 -9.20 3.67 -2.86
C VAL A 102 -9.49 4.50 -1.61
N ARG A 103 -8.75 5.58 -1.38
CA ARG A 103 -9.06 6.56 -0.31
C ARG A 103 -10.46 7.14 -0.46
N GLY A 104 -10.81 7.60 -1.68
CA GLY A 104 -12.14 8.13 -1.96
C GLY A 104 -13.23 7.06 -1.93
N VAL A 105 -12.95 5.86 -2.49
CA VAL A 105 -13.91 4.75 -2.56
C VAL A 105 -14.34 4.29 -1.16
N LEU A 106 -13.39 4.18 -0.21
CA LEU A 106 -13.64 3.67 1.13
C LEU A 106 -13.64 4.75 2.22
N GLY A 107 -13.46 6.03 1.87
CA GLY A 107 -13.43 7.13 2.83
C GLY A 107 -12.26 7.01 3.81
N ALA A 108 -11.05 6.73 3.32
CA ALA A 108 -9.84 6.56 4.11
C ALA A 108 -8.86 7.72 3.96
N ASP A 109 -8.07 7.98 5.00
CA ASP A 109 -6.99 8.98 4.95
C ASP A 109 -5.77 8.47 4.20
N VAL A 110 -5.48 7.16 4.32
CA VAL A 110 -4.35 6.50 3.69
C VAL A 110 -4.82 5.39 2.75
N GLY A 111 -4.26 5.36 1.54
CA GLY A 111 -4.51 4.30 0.57
C GLY A 111 -3.24 3.52 0.26
N LEU A 112 -3.30 2.21 0.32
CA LEU A 112 -2.20 1.32 -0.07
C LEU A 112 -2.57 0.63 -1.37
N SER A 113 -1.61 0.42 -2.26
CA SER A 113 -1.88 -0.37 -3.47
C SER A 113 -0.74 -1.30 -3.85
N THR A 114 -1.11 -2.36 -4.56
CA THR A 114 -0.19 -3.35 -5.13
C THR A 114 -0.62 -3.73 -6.53
N THR A 115 0.29 -3.68 -7.52
CA THR A 115 0.10 -4.25 -8.84
C THR A 115 1.42 -4.87 -9.32
N GLY A 116 1.38 -5.87 -10.20
CA GLY A 116 2.59 -6.54 -10.67
C GLY A 116 2.38 -8.00 -11.06
N VAL A 117 3.47 -8.66 -11.40
CA VAL A 117 3.50 -10.04 -11.88
C VAL A 117 4.02 -10.98 -10.80
N ALA A 118 3.15 -11.83 -10.27
CA ALA A 118 3.54 -12.85 -9.29
C ALA A 118 4.10 -14.15 -9.97
N GLY A 119 3.87 -14.31 -11.27
CA GLY A 119 4.30 -15.47 -12.01
C GLY A 119 3.36 -16.70 -11.89
N PRO A 120 3.74 -17.88 -12.47
CA PRO A 120 5.07 -18.14 -13.06
C PRO A 120 5.31 -17.48 -14.43
N ASP A 121 4.24 -17.19 -15.18
CA ASP A 121 4.34 -16.61 -16.52
C ASP A 121 4.49 -15.08 -16.50
N PRO A 122 5.18 -14.50 -17.50
CA PRO A 122 5.18 -13.04 -17.71
C PRO A 122 3.77 -12.50 -18.00
N GLN A 123 3.55 -11.24 -17.70
CA GLN A 123 2.30 -10.53 -18.00
C GLN A 123 2.61 -9.11 -18.50
N ASP A 124 1.91 -8.64 -19.54
CA ASP A 124 2.07 -7.28 -20.12
C ASP A 124 3.52 -6.94 -20.49
N GLY A 125 4.33 -7.94 -20.87
CA GLY A 125 5.76 -7.77 -21.18
C GLY A 125 6.69 -7.72 -19.96
N PHE A 126 6.17 -7.85 -18.74
CA PHE A 126 6.96 -7.85 -17.50
C PHE A 126 7.19 -9.25 -16.97
N SER A 127 8.42 -9.49 -16.48
CA SER A 127 8.80 -10.76 -15.85
C SER A 127 8.17 -10.91 -14.46
N PRO A 128 7.98 -12.17 -13.97
CA PRO A 128 7.63 -12.42 -12.58
C PRO A 128 8.57 -11.70 -11.61
N GLY A 129 8.01 -11.14 -10.55
CA GLY A 129 8.74 -10.33 -9.57
C GLY A 129 8.75 -8.83 -9.87
N THR A 130 8.34 -8.39 -11.07
CA THR A 130 8.11 -6.96 -11.33
C THR A 130 6.85 -6.52 -10.60
N VAL A 131 7.01 -5.67 -9.59
CA VAL A 131 5.92 -5.22 -8.72
C VAL A 131 5.99 -3.71 -8.53
N HIS A 132 4.84 -3.06 -8.53
CA HIS A 132 4.70 -1.65 -8.13
C HIS A 132 3.80 -1.58 -6.90
N ILE A 133 4.26 -0.88 -5.88
CA ILE A 133 3.49 -0.55 -4.69
C ILE A 133 3.33 0.96 -4.59
N ALA A 134 2.24 1.42 -4.02
CA ALA A 134 2.07 2.83 -3.71
C ALA A 134 1.38 3.04 -2.37
N VAL A 135 1.72 4.16 -1.73
CA VAL A 135 1.13 4.65 -0.49
C VAL A 135 0.71 6.09 -0.71
N ALA A 136 -0.57 6.36 -0.63
CA ALA A 136 -1.15 7.70 -0.70
C ALA A 136 -1.55 8.17 0.70
N THR A 137 -1.04 9.31 1.13
CA THR A 137 -1.35 9.97 2.41
C THR A 137 -1.94 11.37 2.15
N PRO A 138 -2.43 12.09 3.15
CA PRO A 138 -2.76 13.51 3.00
C PRO A 138 -1.60 14.39 2.55
N ALA A 139 -0.35 14.00 2.83
CA ALA A 139 0.86 14.74 2.45
C ALA A 139 1.32 14.46 1.01
N GLY A 140 0.85 13.37 0.39
CA GLY A 140 1.23 12.99 -0.98
C GLY A 140 1.28 11.49 -1.21
N THR A 141 1.74 11.10 -2.39
CA THR A 141 1.79 9.69 -2.81
C THR A 141 3.21 9.25 -3.14
N VAL A 142 3.67 8.22 -2.46
CA VAL A 142 4.94 7.52 -2.75
C VAL A 142 4.65 6.30 -3.60
N VAL A 143 5.50 6.05 -4.60
CA VAL A 143 5.45 4.85 -5.45
C VAL A 143 6.81 4.18 -5.45
N ARG A 144 6.84 2.86 -5.34
CA ARG A 144 8.08 2.05 -5.47
C ARG A 144 7.90 0.98 -6.52
N THR A 145 8.95 0.76 -7.28
CA THR A 145 9.10 -0.38 -8.18
C THR A 145 10.06 -1.38 -7.55
N LEU A 146 9.64 -2.62 -7.45
CA LEU A 146 10.38 -3.71 -6.83
C LEU A 146 10.70 -4.78 -7.87
N ALA A 147 11.87 -5.39 -7.75
CA ALA A 147 12.27 -6.60 -8.47
C ALA A 147 12.43 -7.73 -7.45
N LEU A 148 11.36 -8.49 -7.24
CA LEU A 148 11.31 -9.56 -6.26
C LEU A 148 11.71 -10.89 -6.88
N VAL A 149 12.35 -11.75 -6.08
CA VAL A 149 12.78 -13.09 -6.52
C VAL A 149 12.05 -14.12 -5.67
N GLY A 150 11.58 -15.18 -6.32
CA GLY A 150 10.89 -16.28 -5.65
C GLY A 150 9.78 -16.88 -6.50
N ASP A 151 9.06 -17.81 -5.91
CA ASP A 151 7.83 -18.33 -6.48
C ASP A 151 6.66 -17.37 -6.30
N ARG A 152 5.52 -17.70 -6.87
CA ARG A 152 4.30 -16.90 -6.79
C ARG A 152 3.89 -16.57 -5.36
N ALA A 153 4.00 -17.52 -4.44
CA ALA A 153 3.62 -17.31 -3.04
C ALA A 153 4.61 -16.36 -2.35
N GLY A 154 5.91 -16.56 -2.56
CA GLY A 154 6.97 -15.71 -2.03
C GLY A 154 6.89 -14.27 -2.54
N ILE A 155 6.68 -14.06 -3.86
CA ILE A 155 6.52 -12.73 -4.45
C ILE A 155 5.32 -11.99 -3.83
N ARG A 156 4.17 -12.66 -3.67
CA ARG A 156 2.98 -12.06 -3.06
C ARG A 156 3.20 -11.70 -1.60
N ALA A 157 3.81 -12.59 -0.82
CA ALA A 157 4.12 -12.34 0.59
C ALA A 157 5.13 -11.19 0.75
N ALA A 158 6.19 -11.17 -0.06
CA ALA A 158 7.17 -10.09 -0.06
C ALA A 158 6.55 -8.74 -0.45
N THR A 159 5.62 -8.73 -1.42
CA THR A 159 4.88 -7.52 -1.81
C THR A 159 4.03 -6.99 -0.66
N CYS A 160 3.31 -7.89 0.05
CA CYS A 160 2.51 -7.52 1.22
C CYS A 160 3.38 -6.86 2.30
N ALA A 161 4.49 -7.50 2.67
CA ALA A 161 5.43 -6.95 3.65
C ALA A 161 6.02 -5.61 3.20
N ALA A 162 6.36 -5.47 1.92
CA ALA A 162 6.96 -4.25 1.37
C ALA A 162 6.00 -3.05 1.42
N VAL A 163 4.74 -3.22 0.99
CA VAL A 163 3.77 -2.11 1.00
C VAL A 163 3.40 -1.69 2.43
N LEU A 164 3.34 -2.63 3.36
CA LEU A 164 3.08 -2.32 4.78
C LEU A 164 4.23 -1.53 5.41
N ARG A 165 5.49 -1.91 5.13
CA ARG A 165 6.66 -1.15 5.58
C ARG A 165 6.70 0.26 4.99
N GLU A 166 6.54 0.38 3.67
CA GLU A 166 6.48 1.71 3.03
C GLU A 166 5.39 2.58 3.62
N ALA A 167 4.25 1.96 4.01
CA ALA A 167 3.15 2.68 4.65
C ALA A 167 3.52 3.18 6.06
N VAL A 168 4.26 2.41 6.85
CA VAL A 168 4.78 2.86 8.15
C VAL A 168 5.63 4.10 7.97
N ASP A 169 6.57 4.06 7.02
CA ASP A 169 7.50 5.15 6.77
C ASP A 169 6.76 6.40 6.26
N ALA A 170 5.85 6.23 5.30
CA ALA A 170 5.06 7.31 4.73
C ALA A 170 4.14 7.98 5.77
N VAL A 171 3.49 7.19 6.64
CA VAL A 171 2.62 7.72 7.70
C VAL A 171 3.43 8.46 8.76
N ARG A 172 4.60 7.95 9.15
CA ARG A 172 5.46 8.59 10.14
C ARG A 172 6.09 9.89 9.63
N SER A 173 6.47 9.92 8.36
CA SER A 173 7.14 11.06 7.72
C SER A 173 6.16 12.13 7.25
N ALA A 174 4.85 11.84 7.17
CA ALA A 174 3.87 12.83 6.78
C ALA A 174 3.76 13.90 7.87
N ASP A 175 4.06 15.15 7.53
CA ASP A 175 3.81 16.27 8.43
C ASP A 175 2.33 16.31 8.80
N ALA A 176 2.03 16.60 10.05
CA ALA A 176 0.65 16.86 10.46
C ALA A 176 0.12 17.99 9.57
N PRO A 177 -1.12 17.88 9.03
CA PRO A 177 -1.68 18.96 8.24
C PRO A 177 -1.54 20.24 9.07
N GLY A 178 -0.85 21.26 8.54
CA GLY A 178 -0.60 22.50 9.22
C GLY A 178 -1.90 23.04 9.81
N GLY A 179 -1.91 23.30 11.11
CA GLY A 179 -3.04 23.96 11.76
C GLY A 179 -3.41 25.21 10.97
N PRO A 180 -4.66 25.67 11.02
CA PRO A 180 -5.13 26.83 10.26
C PRO A 180 -4.17 27.98 10.52
N GLY A 181 -3.48 28.44 9.47
CA GLY A 181 -2.62 29.62 9.55
C GLY A 181 -3.43 30.75 10.14
N THR A 182 -2.98 31.26 11.26
CA THR A 182 -3.57 32.45 11.89
C THR A 182 -3.53 33.54 10.82
N PRO A 183 -4.68 34.12 10.40
CA PRO A 183 -4.64 35.22 9.47
C PRO A 183 -3.89 36.39 10.17
N GLU A 184 -2.77 36.83 9.56
CA GLU A 184 -2.13 38.08 9.96
C GLU A 184 -3.17 39.19 9.86
N GLY A 185 -3.47 39.74 11.01
CA GLY A 185 -4.38 40.90 11.10
C GLY A 185 -3.84 42.06 10.27
N PRO A 186 -4.71 42.89 9.70
CA PRO A 186 -4.29 44.03 8.89
C PRO A 186 -3.45 44.99 9.73
N SER A 187 -2.23 45.24 9.26
CA SER A 187 -1.33 46.26 9.80
C SER A 187 -2.05 47.64 9.77
N ALA A 188 -2.22 48.24 10.91
CA ALA A 188 -2.78 49.59 11.03
C ALA A 188 -1.84 50.59 10.33
N LEU A 189 -2.24 51.05 9.14
CA LEU A 189 -1.65 52.25 8.53
C LEU A 189 -2.03 53.48 9.35
N GLY A 190 -1.05 54.02 10.07
CA GLY A 190 -1.17 55.30 10.74
C GLY A 190 -1.42 56.43 9.72
N ILE A 191 -2.47 57.18 9.97
CA ILE A 191 -2.75 58.45 9.31
C ILE A 191 -2.21 59.56 10.24
N THR A 192 -1.28 60.32 9.74
CA THR A 192 -0.98 61.71 10.15
C THR A 192 -1.19 62.64 9.01
#